data_cc89100628d60ef48b092b86a8e11870
#
_entry.id   cc89100628d60ef48b092b86a8e11870
#
_cell.length_a   1.000
_cell.length_b   1.000
_cell.length_c   1.000
_cell.angle_alpha   90.00
_cell.angle_beta   90.00
_cell.angle_gamma   90.00
#
_symmetry.space_group_name_H-M   'P 1'
#
loop_
_entity.id
_entity.type
_entity.pdbx_description
1 polymer ?
#
loop_
_entity_poly.entity_id
_entity_poly.type
_entity_poly.pdbx_seq_one_letter_code
_entity_poly.pdbx_strand_id
1 'polypeptide(L)'
;MSKIRQSARHEACQMRLPTCSGDKDTVVFCHINSGGIAQKAPDLFGFFGCYKCHQSYDLGIGGYDRDWLNHQALEAMKRTQEILLEKGLISI
;
A
#
# COMPACT_ATOMS: atom_id res chain seq x y z
N MET A 1 11.09 1.46 14.39
CA MET A 1 10.08 1.26 13.35
C MET A 1 9.20 2.47 13.22
N SER A 2 8.81 2.80 12.00
CA SER A 2 7.94 3.93 11.72
C SER A 2 6.54 3.69 12.28
N LYS A 3 5.95 4.70 12.91
CA LYS A 3 4.55 4.63 13.35
C LYS A 3 3.60 4.44 12.16
N ILE A 4 3.96 5.00 11.00
CA ILE A 4 3.18 4.86 9.78
C ILE A 4 3.11 3.40 9.37
N ARG A 5 4.24 2.70 9.33
CA ARG A 5 4.27 1.28 8.97
C ARG A 5 3.52 0.43 9.98
N GLN A 6 3.66 0.72 11.26
CA GLN A 6 2.96 0.00 12.31
C GLN A 6 1.45 0.20 12.24
N SER A 7 0.99 1.36 11.76
CA SER A 7 -0.43 1.67 11.69
C SER A 7 -1.18 0.81 10.67
N ALA A 8 -0.46 0.13 9.76
CA ALA A 8 -1.09 -0.76 8.78
C ALA A 8 -1.73 -1.99 9.43
N ARG A 9 -1.25 -2.38 10.60
CA ARG A 9 -1.71 -3.58 11.28
C ARG A 9 -3.20 -3.50 11.58
N HIS A 10 -3.96 -4.50 11.13
CA HIS A 10 -5.41 -4.61 11.29
C HIS A 10 -6.23 -3.52 10.57
N GLU A 11 -5.59 -2.74 9.70
CA GLU A 11 -6.31 -1.82 8.84
C GLU A 11 -6.88 -2.55 7.62
N ALA A 12 -7.91 -1.97 7.01
CA ALA A 12 -8.46 -2.54 5.78
C ALA A 12 -7.51 -2.33 4.61
N CYS A 13 -7.42 -3.32 3.72
CA CYS A 13 -6.65 -3.20 2.49
C CYS A 13 -7.20 -2.04 1.66
N GLN A 14 -6.34 -1.12 1.26
CA GLN A 14 -6.75 0.05 0.48
C GLN A 14 -6.56 -0.14 -1.02
N MET A 15 -5.83 -1.16 -1.44
CA MET A 15 -5.65 -1.42 -2.87
C MET A 15 -6.85 -2.13 -3.49
N ARG A 16 -7.42 -3.10 -2.78
CA ARG A 16 -8.70 -3.71 -3.14
C ARG A 16 -8.75 -4.27 -4.57
N LEU A 17 -7.69 -4.95 -4.98
CA LEU A 17 -7.67 -5.63 -6.29
C LEU A 17 -8.75 -6.72 -6.32
N PRO A 18 -9.18 -7.17 -7.53
CA PRO A 18 -10.15 -8.26 -7.63
C PRO A 18 -9.73 -9.53 -6.89
N THR A 19 -8.41 -9.75 -6.74
CA THR A 19 -7.86 -10.90 -6.00
C THR A 19 -7.57 -10.58 -4.54
N CYS A 20 -8.02 -9.43 -4.02
CA CYS A 20 -7.81 -9.04 -2.64
C CYS A 20 -8.36 -10.09 -1.68
N SER A 21 -7.56 -10.43 -0.65
CA SER A 21 -7.97 -11.43 0.34
C SER A 21 -9.01 -10.89 1.33
N GLY A 22 -9.06 -9.58 1.51
CA GLY A 22 -9.91 -8.95 2.52
C GLY A 22 -9.48 -9.23 3.96
N ASP A 23 -8.31 -9.83 4.15
CA ASP A 23 -7.83 -10.24 5.47
C ASP A 23 -7.01 -9.12 6.10
N LYS A 24 -7.60 -8.47 7.10
CA LYS A 24 -6.95 -7.38 7.82
C LYS A 24 -5.69 -7.81 8.55
N ASP A 25 -5.61 -9.07 8.96
CA ASP A 25 -4.45 -9.58 9.69
C ASP A 25 -3.20 -9.66 8.82
N THR A 26 -3.36 -9.65 7.50
CA THR A 26 -2.24 -9.71 6.56
C THR A 26 -1.88 -8.35 5.98
N VAL A 27 -2.57 -7.29 6.37
CA VAL A 27 -2.31 -5.96 5.83
C VAL A 27 -0.99 -5.41 6.35
N VAL A 28 -0.16 -4.97 5.40
CA VAL A 28 1.14 -4.36 5.69
C VAL A 28 1.24 -3.04 4.93
N PHE A 29 2.26 -2.26 5.26
CA PHE A 29 2.52 -1.02 4.52
C PHE A 29 3.38 -1.35 3.31
N CYS A 30 2.80 -1.18 2.13
CA CYS A 30 3.44 -1.47 0.85
C CYS A 30 4.01 -0.19 0.26
N HIS A 31 5.32 -0.11 0.11
CA HIS A 31 5.95 1.08 -0.47
C HIS A 31 5.83 1.06 -1.99
N ILE A 32 5.51 2.22 -2.57
CA ILE A 32 5.57 2.41 -4.01
C ILE A 32 7.03 2.67 -4.37
N ASN A 33 7.58 1.86 -5.28
CA ASN A 33 8.97 2.00 -5.68
C ASN A 33 9.18 3.31 -6.44
N SER A 34 10.16 4.09 -6.01
CA SER A 34 10.48 5.36 -6.64
C SER A 34 11.59 5.24 -7.68
N GLY A 35 11.82 4.03 -8.18
CA GLY A 35 12.64 3.81 -9.37
C GLY A 35 14.14 3.66 -9.17
N GLY A 36 14.65 3.71 -7.97
CA GLY A 36 16.08 3.51 -7.74
C GLY A 36 16.36 2.17 -7.08
N ILE A 37 17.32 1.41 -7.61
CA ILE A 37 17.82 0.23 -6.93
C ILE A 37 18.48 0.71 -5.64
N ALA A 38 18.11 0.11 -4.51
CA ALA A 38 18.63 0.44 -3.18
C ALA A 38 18.13 1.75 -2.59
N GLN A 39 17.20 2.46 -3.22
CA GLN A 39 16.57 3.63 -2.61
C GLN A 39 15.24 3.22 -1.98
N LYS A 40 15.10 3.51 -0.70
CA LYS A 40 13.85 3.28 0.01
C LYS A 40 12.92 4.46 -0.25
N ALA A 41 11.70 4.19 -0.65
CA ALA A 41 10.69 5.23 -0.76
C ALA A 41 10.37 5.81 0.61
N PRO A 42 10.08 7.11 0.70
CA PRO A 42 9.57 7.69 1.96
C PRO A 42 8.30 6.97 2.42
N ASP A 43 8.07 6.96 3.73
CA ASP A 43 6.89 6.29 4.29
C ASP A 43 5.57 6.91 3.84
N LEU A 44 5.57 8.11 3.26
CA LEU A 44 4.37 8.71 2.69
C LEU A 44 3.99 8.09 1.34
N PHE A 45 4.93 7.42 0.68
CA PHE A 45 4.73 6.87 -0.65
C PHE A 45 4.45 5.37 -0.55
N GLY A 46 3.30 5.05 0.00
CA GLY A 46 2.89 3.68 0.15
C GLY A 46 1.41 3.57 0.49
N PHE A 47 0.95 2.35 0.67
CA PHE A 47 -0.46 2.09 0.94
C PHE A 47 -0.62 0.86 1.82
N PHE A 48 -1.79 0.77 2.47
CA PHE A 48 -2.16 -0.43 3.23
C PHE A 48 -2.65 -1.49 2.24
N GLY A 49 -1.94 -2.60 2.14
CA GLY A 49 -2.32 -3.68 1.24
C GLY A 49 -2.25 -5.04 1.93
N CYS A 50 -3.24 -5.90 1.66
CA CYS A 50 -3.20 -7.27 2.14
C CYS A 50 -2.10 -8.05 1.41
N TYR A 51 -1.76 -9.24 1.91
CA TYR A 51 -0.66 -10.01 1.33
C TYR A 51 -0.86 -10.30 -0.16
N LYS A 52 -2.10 -10.56 -0.58
CA LYS A 52 -2.38 -10.84 -2.00
C LYS A 52 -2.21 -9.61 -2.88
N CYS A 53 -2.71 -8.47 -2.45
CA CYS A 53 -2.53 -7.21 -3.19
C CYS A 53 -1.06 -6.80 -3.24
N HIS A 54 -0.32 -7.01 -2.14
CA HIS A 54 1.10 -6.73 -2.09
C HIS A 54 1.88 -7.59 -3.10
N GLN A 55 1.58 -8.89 -3.14
CA GLN A 55 2.22 -9.80 -4.10
C GLN A 55 1.87 -9.43 -5.55
N SER A 56 0.62 -9.12 -5.81
CA SER A 56 0.20 -8.73 -7.16
C SER A 56 0.90 -7.47 -7.63
N TYR A 57 1.04 -6.49 -6.73
CA TYR A 57 1.72 -5.24 -7.07
C TYR A 57 3.23 -5.46 -7.28
N ASP A 58 3.89 -6.15 -6.36
CA ASP A 58 5.35 -6.32 -6.41
C ASP A 58 5.80 -7.30 -7.48
N LEU A 59 5.08 -8.41 -7.65
CA LEU A 59 5.51 -9.53 -8.48
C LEU A 59 4.70 -9.68 -9.75
N GLY A 60 3.65 -8.87 -9.94
CA GLY A 60 2.80 -8.98 -11.12
C GLY A 60 1.91 -10.22 -11.13
N ILE A 61 1.70 -10.84 -9.98
CA ILE A 61 0.85 -12.04 -9.87
C ILE A 61 -0.59 -11.66 -10.15
N GLY A 62 -1.30 -12.46 -10.95
CA GLY A 62 -2.69 -12.24 -11.27
C GLY A 62 -2.94 -11.76 -12.70
N GLY A 63 -1.88 -11.55 -13.47
CA GLY A 63 -2.01 -11.15 -14.87
C GLY A 63 -2.42 -9.71 -15.10
N TYR A 64 -2.28 -8.86 -14.09
CA TYR A 64 -2.66 -7.45 -14.20
C TYR A 64 -1.65 -6.67 -15.03
N ASP A 65 -2.14 -5.71 -15.82
CA ASP A 65 -1.29 -4.75 -16.51
C ASP A 65 -0.54 -3.87 -15.52
N ARG A 66 0.75 -3.60 -15.77
CA ARG A 66 1.57 -2.82 -14.86
C ARG A 66 1.07 -1.37 -14.71
N ASP A 67 0.66 -0.75 -15.81
CA ASP A 67 0.15 0.62 -15.74
C ASP A 67 -1.14 0.70 -14.92
N TRP A 68 -2.00 -0.29 -15.08
CA TRP A 68 -3.23 -0.38 -14.29
C TRP A 68 -2.91 -0.59 -12.82
N LEU A 69 -1.96 -1.48 -12.49
CA LEU A 69 -1.53 -1.71 -11.10
C LEU A 69 -0.95 -0.42 -10.48
N ASN A 70 -0.15 0.30 -11.25
CA ASN A 70 0.42 1.56 -10.76
C ASN A 70 -0.66 2.59 -10.47
N HIS A 71 -1.69 2.64 -11.30
CA HIS A 71 -2.83 3.53 -11.06
C HIS A 71 -3.59 3.11 -9.80
N GLN A 72 -3.82 1.82 -9.61
CA GLN A 72 -4.49 1.32 -8.41
C GLN A 72 -3.66 1.61 -7.15
N ALA A 73 -2.35 1.48 -7.25
CA ALA A 73 -1.45 1.80 -6.14
C ALA A 73 -1.52 3.28 -5.77
N LEU A 74 -1.58 4.17 -6.77
CA LEU A 74 -1.72 5.61 -6.54
C LEU A 74 -3.03 5.92 -5.81
N GLU A 75 -4.13 5.32 -6.24
CA GLU A 75 -5.42 5.51 -5.58
C GLU A 75 -5.40 4.95 -4.15
N ALA A 76 -4.76 3.81 -3.96
CA ALA A 76 -4.59 3.21 -2.63
C ALA A 76 -3.75 4.11 -1.72
N MET A 77 -2.71 4.73 -2.26
CA MET A 77 -1.87 5.66 -1.52
C MET A 77 -2.67 6.87 -1.04
N LYS A 78 -3.51 7.41 -1.91
CA LYS A 78 -4.37 8.55 -1.56
C LYS A 78 -5.31 8.20 -0.42
N ARG A 79 -5.97 7.04 -0.48
CA ARG A 79 -6.86 6.57 0.58
C ARG A 79 -6.09 6.34 1.89
N THR A 80 -4.89 5.78 1.79
CA THR A 80 -4.04 5.53 2.96
C THR A 80 -3.61 6.84 3.62
N GLN A 81 -3.23 7.84 2.84
CA GLN A 81 -2.82 9.13 3.38
C GLN A 81 -3.98 9.82 4.11
N GLU A 82 -5.20 9.67 3.62
CA GLU A 82 -6.37 10.19 4.33
C GLU A 82 -6.52 9.54 5.70
N ILE A 83 -6.32 8.24 5.78
CA ILE A 83 -6.36 7.51 7.06
C ILE A 83 -5.25 8.00 7.99
N LEU A 84 -4.05 8.19 7.46
CA LEU A 84 -2.92 8.67 8.25
C LEU A 84 -3.16 10.07 8.80
N LEU A 85 -3.81 10.93 8.02
CA LEU A 85 -4.20 12.26 8.48
C LEU A 85 -5.21 12.17 9.62
N GLU A 86 -6.22 11.31 9.49
CA GLU A 86 -7.22 11.10 10.53
C GLU A 86 -6.60 10.59 11.83
N LYS A 87 -5.58 9.75 11.73
CA LYS A 87 -4.88 9.20 12.89
C LYS A 87 -3.87 10.18 13.50
N GLY A 88 -3.62 11.30 12.84
CA GLY A 88 -2.65 12.27 13.29
C GLY A 88 -1.20 11.85 13.11
N LEU A 89 -0.95 10.87 12.25
CA LEU A 89 0.40 10.37 11.98
C LEU A 89 1.13 11.21 10.94
N ILE A 90 0.39 11.96 10.13
CA ILE A 90 0.93 12.94 9.20
C ILE A 90 0.10 14.21 9.31
N SER A 91 0.66 15.33 8.83
CA SER A 91 -0.03 16.61 8.82
C SER A 91 0.26 17.35 7.52
N ILE A 92 -0.60 18.28 7.19
CA ILE A 92 -0.43 19.15 6.03
C ILE A 92 -0.30 20.61 6.46
#